data_b78c5940ee316dacb8f7e6f1eb0f5b31
#
_entry.id   b78c5940ee316dacb8f7e6f1eb0f5b31
#
_cell.length_a   1.000
_cell.length_b   1.000
_cell.length_c   1.000
_cell.angle_alpha   90.00
_cell.angle_beta   90.00
_cell.angle_gamma   90.00
#
_symmetry.space_group_name_H-M   'P 1'
#
loop_
_entity.id
_entity.type
_entity.pdbx_description
1 polymer ?
#
loop_
_entity_poly.entity_id
_entity_poly.type
_entity_poly.pdbx_seq_one_letter_code
_entity_poly.pdbx_strand_id
1 'polypeptide(L)'
;MYKYLVISLAVITIAYFSFSDKLSHSIIKEIEISGEFNYIDIRVIENKVETLLDKNIYSVSLQDIKSDLEMIPWVRRAQVSLIPPENVLVTINEHIPEFLWNEKTYVNRKGDLFKTPTLPNKNVKKISSNDFTHKEMITLFEKLQSLFFDHSLTIIGLKKDSDILKIYLEDMTITVRYSKYEKKINDFINVYPEFRKKFSSKKKYKIDLRYSTGFAVQ
;
A
#
# COMPACT_ATOMS: atom_id res chain seq x y z
N MET A 1 0.18 -47.76 -49.62
CA MET A 1 0.87 -46.73 -48.80
C MET A 1 0.27 -45.34 -49.00
N TYR A 2 0.13 -44.83 -50.19
CA TYR A 2 -0.46 -43.50 -50.48
C TYR A 2 -1.86 -43.25 -49.94
N LYS A 3 -2.74 -44.23 -49.94
CA LYS A 3 -4.15 -44.08 -49.45
C LYS A 3 -4.19 -43.68 -47.96
N TYR A 4 -3.36 -44.27 -47.11
CA TYR A 4 -3.31 -43.96 -45.67
C TYR A 4 -2.71 -42.57 -45.42
N LEU A 5 -1.78 -42.13 -46.26
CA LEU A 5 -1.16 -40.81 -46.19
C LEU A 5 -2.16 -39.69 -46.54
N VAL A 6 -3.01 -39.92 -47.55
CA VAL A 6 -4.10 -38.99 -47.94
C VAL A 6 -5.15 -38.92 -46.86
N ILE A 7 -5.56 -40.07 -46.27
CA ILE A 7 -6.54 -40.12 -45.21
C ILE A 7 -6.02 -39.40 -43.95
N SER A 8 -4.74 -39.62 -43.55
CA SER A 8 -4.16 -38.93 -42.40
C SER A 8 -4.07 -37.42 -42.62
N LEU A 9 -3.73 -36.96 -43.81
CA LEU A 9 -3.70 -35.54 -44.15
C LEU A 9 -5.10 -34.92 -44.08
N ALA A 10 -6.11 -35.60 -44.60
CA ALA A 10 -7.51 -35.16 -44.54
C ALA A 10 -8.02 -35.06 -43.11
N VAL A 11 -7.68 -36.02 -42.24
CA VAL A 11 -8.09 -35.96 -40.79
C VAL A 11 -7.38 -34.79 -40.09
N ILE A 12 -6.09 -34.55 -40.38
CA ILE A 12 -5.35 -33.44 -39.80
C ILE A 12 -5.95 -32.09 -40.23
N THR A 13 -6.28 -31.96 -41.54
CA THR A 13 -6.90 -30.72 -42.04
C THR A 13 -8.28 -30.48 -41.45
N ILE A 14 -9.13 -31.51 -41.33
CA ILE A 14 -10.46 -31.40 -40.67
C ILE A 14 -10.30 -31.02 -39.20
N ALA A 15 -9.39 -31.67 -38.47
CA ALA A 15 -9.11 -31.35 -37.06
C ALA A 15 -8.58 -29.92 -36.93
N TYR A 16 -7.71 -29.45 -37.80
CA TYR A 16 -7.21 -28.08 -37.80
C TYR A 16 -8.33 -27.06 -38.04
N PHE A 17 -9.19 -27.28 -39.03
CA PHE A 17 -10.32 -26.39 -39.32
C PHE A 17 -11.35 -26.38 -38.16
N SER A 18 -11.67 -27.53 -37.59
CA SER A 18 -12.59 -27.63 -36.46
C SER A 18 -12.05 -26.96 -35.18
N PHE A 19 -10.73 -27.02 -34.99
CA PHE A 19 -10.07 -26.36 -33.85
C PHE A 19 -9.95 -24.84 -34.08
N SER A 20 -9.61 -24.42 -35.30
CA SER A 20 -9.52 -23.02 -35.68
C SER A 20 -10.86 -22.30 -35.58
N ASP A 21 -11.96 -22.95 -35.97
CA ASP A 21 -13.32 -22.39 -35.83
C ASP A 21 -13.72 -22.17 -34.36
N LYS A 22 -13.40 -23.10 -33.47
CA LYS A 22 -13.65 -22.95 -32.04
C LYS A 22 -12.87 -21.80 -31.43
N LEU A 23 -11.61 -21.61 -31.83
CA LEU A 23 -10.77 -20.51 -31.34
C LEU A 23 -11.27 -19.14 -31.83
N SER A 24 -11.75 -19.06 -33.07
CA SER A 24 -12.23 -17.79 -33.66
C SER A 24 -13.55 -17.31 -33.04
N HIS A 25 -14.35 -18.20 -32.45
CA HIS A 25 -15.65 -17.88 -31.85
C HIS A 25 -15.62 -17.78 -30.32
N SER A 26 -14.47 -17.94 -29.68
CA SER A 26 -14.34 -17.82 -28.22
C SER A 26 -14.28 -16.34 -27.83
N ILE A 27 -15.41 -15.77 -27.48
CA ILE A 27 -15.53 -14.38 -26.99
C ILE A 27 -15.62 -14.36 -25.48
N ILE A 28 -15.15 -13.25 -24.87
CA ILE A 28 -15.26 -13.02 -23.43
C ILE A 28 -16.71 -12.67 -23.12
N LYS A 29 -17.39 -13.51 -22.31
CA LYS A 29 -18.78 -13.32 -21.90
C LYS A 29 -18.92 -12.83 -20.47
N GLU A 30 -17.94 -13.18 -19.63
CA GLU A 30 -17.99 -12.87 -18.22
C GLU A 30 -16.62 -12.42 -17.71
N ILE A 31 -16.63 -11.40 -16.87
CA ILE A 31 -15.43 -10.91 -16.20
C ILE A 31 -15.69 -10.92 -14.69
N GLU A 32 -14.94 -11.78 -13.99
CA GLU A 32 -14.98 -11.85 -12.53
C GLU A 32 -13.92 -10.91 -11.96
N ILE A 33 -14.32 -10.03 -11.03
CA ILE A 33 -13.42 -9.12 -10.34
C ILE A 33 -13.30 -9.57 -8.90
N SER A 34 -12.07 -9.81 -8.44
CA SER A 34 -11.75 -10.27 -7.10
C SER A 34 -10.78 -9.29 -6.42
N GLY A 35 -10.96 -9.03 -5.12
CA GLY A 35 -10.10 -8.17 -4.32
C GLY A 35 -10.83 -7.58 -3.12
N GLU A 36 -10.06 -6.94 -2.23
CA GLU A 36 -10.61 -6.12 -1.15
C GLU A 36 -10.52 -4.65 -1.55
N PHE A 37 -11.67 -3.98 -1.67
CA PHE A 37 -11.78 -2.60 -2.14
C PHE A 37 -12.07 -1.66 -0.97
N ASN A 38 -11.03 -0.99 -0.45
CA ASN A 38 -11.13 -0.03 0.65
C ASN A 38 -10.96 1.42 0.17
N TYR A 39 -10.25 1.62 -0.93
CA TYR A 39 -9.86 2.93 -1.45
C TYR A 39 -10.28 3.14 -2.90
N ILE A 40 -10.50 2.08 -3.66
CA ILE A 40 -10.93 2.10 -5.06
C ILE A 40 -12.46 1.92 -5.09
N ASP A 41 -13.16 2.78 -5.82
CA ASP A 41 -14.52 2.47 -6.23
C ASP A 41 -14.46 1.35 -7.28
N ILE A 42 -15.05 0.20 -6.97
CA ILE A 42 -15.04 -0.98 -7.85
C ILE A 42 -15.50 -0.63 -9.27
N ARG A 43 -16.42 0.31 -9.42
CA ARG A 43 -16.91 0.79 -10.72
C ARG A 43 -15.81 1.32 -11.62
N VAL A 44 -14.71 1.83 -11.07
CA VAL A 44 -13.56 2.27 -11.86
C VAL A 44 -12.87 1.09 -12.54
N ILE A 45 -12.80 -0.04 -11.84
CA ILE A 45 -12.26 -1.29 -12.39
C ILE A 45 -13.25 -1.89 -13.40
N GLU A 46 -14.53 -1.98 -13.03
CA GLU A 46 -15.59 -2.50 -13.90
C GLU A 46 -15.62 -1.78 -15.25
N ASN A 47 -15.70 -0.46 -15.26
CA ASN A 47 -15.68 0.36 -16.48
C ASN A 47 -14.42 0.13 -17.35
N LYS A 48 -13.28 -0.13 -16.69
CA LYS A 48 -12.03 -0.36 -17.42
C LYS A 48 -12.03 -1.72 -18.11
N VAL A 49 -12.56 -2.76 -17.46
CA VAL A 49 -12.54 -4.12 -17.99
C VAL A 49 -13.75 -4.46 -18.85
N GLU A 50 -14.89 -3.74 -18.71
CA GLU A 50 -16.08 -3.91 -19.53
C GLU A 50 -15.79 -3.85 -21.03
N THR A 51 -14.80 -3.05 -21.42
CA THR A 51 -14.33 -2.93 -22.81
C THR A 51 -13.75 -4.23 -23.39
N LEU A 52 -13.57 -5.26 -22.57
CA LEU A 52 -13.09 -6.58 -22.97
C LEU A 52 -14.21 -7.53 -23.37
N LEU A 53 -15.46 -7.27 -22.94
CA LEU A 53 -16.62 -8.06 -23.32
C LEU A 53 -16.73 -8.12 -24.84
N ASP A 54 -17.21 -9.24 -25.34
CA ASP A 54 -17.39 -9.56 -26.77
C ASP A 54 -16.11 -9.61 -27.59
N LYS A 55 -14.92 -9.35 -26.99
CA LYS A 55 -13.64 -9.55 -27.70
C LYS A 55 -13.25 -11.03 -27.68
N ASN A 56 -12.53 -11.44 -28.73
CA ASN A 56 -11.98 -12.79 -28.76
C ASN A 56 -10.96 -12.99 -27.62
N ILE A 57 -11.18 -14.02 -26.80
CA ILE A 57 -10.41 -14.30 -25.58
C ILE A 57 -8.90 -14.49 -25.85
N TYR A 58 -8.54 -14.98 -27.03
CA TYR A 58 -7.16 -15.24 -27.44
C TYR A 58 -6.49 -14.05 -28.13
N SER A 59 -7.27 -13.02 -28.49
CA SER A 59 -6.75 -11.81 -29.15
C SER A 59 -6.43 -10.68 -28.19
N VAL A 60 -6.83 -10.78 -26.90
CA VAL A 60 -6.59 -9.76 -25.89
C VAL A 60 -5.20 -9.91 -25.27
N SER A 61 -4.48 -8.79 -25.15
CA SER A 61 -3.22 -8.74 -24.43
C SER A 61 -3.48 -8.62 -22.93
N LEU A 62 -3.30 -9.72 -22.19
CA LEU A 62 -3.46 -9.70 -20.72
C LEU A 62 -2.46 -8.78 -20.05
N GLN A 63 -1.27 -8.62 -20.64
CA GLN A 63 -0.23 -7.74 -20.12
C GLN A 63 -0.63 -6.26 -20.23
N ASP A 64 -1.28 -5.86 -21.33
CA ASP A 64 -1.72 -4.48 -21.53
C ASP A 64 -2.86 -4.16 -20.56
N ILE A 65 -3.82 -5.08 -20.40
CA ILE A 65 -4.92 -4.95 -19.42
C ILE A 65 -4.36 -4.81 -18.01
N LYS A 66 -3.42 -5.67 -17.64
CA LYS A 66 -2.75 -5.59 -16.34
C LYS A 66 -2.07 -4.24 -16.15
N SER A 67 -1.31 -3.78 -17.14
CA SER A 67 -0.61 -2.50 -17.08
C SER A 67 -1.57 -1.33 -16.95
N ASP A 68 -2.67 -1.36 -17.69
CA ASP A 68 -3.74 -0.37 -17.63
C ASP A 68 -4.42 -0.30 -16.25
N LEU A 69 -4.65 -1.45 -15.63
CA LEU A 69 -5.20 -1.52 -14.28
C LEU A 69 -4.20 -1.03 -13.23
N GLU A 70 -2.92 -1.35 -13.37
CA GLU A 70 -1.85 -0.90 -12.47
C GLU A 70 -1.56 0.61 -12.59
N MET A 71 -2.04 1.29 -13.63
CA MET A 71 -2.01 2.77 -13.72
C MET A 71 -3.07 3.45 -12.84
N ILE A 72 -4.05 2.74 -12.33
CA ILE A 72 -5.04 3.29 -11.40
C ILE A 72 -4.35 3.56 -10.05
N PRO A 73 -4.42 4.79 -9.52
CA PRO A 73 -3.55 5.25 -8.42
C PRO A 73 -3.51 4.38 -7.16
N TRP A 74 -4.60 3.70 -6.84
CA TRP A 74 -4.69 2.84 -5.66
C TRP A 74 -4.36 1.38 -5.94
N VAL A 75 -4.24 0.98 -7.22
CA VAL A 75 -3.88 -0.39 -7.59
C VAL A 75 -2.38 -0.60 -7.38
N ARG A 76 -2.04 -1.47 -6.43
CA ARG A 76 -0.65 -1.89 -6.20
C ARG A 76 -0.22 -2.98 -7.18
N ARG A 77 -1.13 -3.89 -7.48
CA ARG A 77 -0.90 -5.01 -8.41
C ARG A 77 -2.23 -5.47 -8.98
N ALA A 78 -2.27 -5.68 -10.26
CA ALA A 78 -3.33 -6.39 -10.94
C ALA A 78 -2.82 -7.75 -11.44
N GLN A 79 -3.69 -8.75 -11.44
CA GLN A 79 -3.47 -10.04 -12.07
C GLN A 79 -4.67 -10.32 -12.96
N VAL A 80 -4.42 -10.64 -14.22
CA VAL A 80 -5.45 -10.95 -15.20
C VAL A 80 -5.20 -12.35 -15.72
N SER A 81 -6.20 -13.21 -15.63
CA SER A 81 -6.11 -14.62 -16.02
C SER A 81 -7.29 -14.99 -16.90
N LEU A 82 -7.02 -15.74 -17.98
CA LEU A 82 -8.07 -16.34 -18.77
C LEU A 82 -8.59 -17.59 -18.06
N ILE A 83 -9.92 -17.72 -18.00
CA ILE A 83 -10.62 -18.93 -17.56
C ILE A 83 -11.42 -19.43 -18.75
N PRO A 84 -10.83 -20.28 -19.60
CA PRO A 84 -11.53 -20.81 -20.76
C PRO A 84 -12.83 -21.53 -20.38
N PRO A 85 -13.87 -21.49 -21.24
CA PRO A 85 -13.78 -21.00 -22.61
C PRO A 85 -14.04 -19.50 -22.82
N GLU A 86 -14.67 -18.79 -21.86
CA GLU A 86 -15.29 -17.47 -22.13
C GLU A 86 -15.10 -16.47 -21.00
N ASN A 87 -14.38 -16.83 -19.94
CA ASN A 87 -14.28 -16.02 -18.73
C ASN A 87 -12.88 -15.41 -18.53
N VAL A 88 -12.85 -14.24 -17.90
CA VAL A 88 -11.64 -13.56 -17.46
C VAL A 88 -11.74 -13.30 -15.96
N LEU A 89 -10.69 -13.65 -15.20
CA LEU A 89 -10.56 -13.30 -13.79
C LEU A 89 -9.56 -12.14 -13.64
N VAL A 90 -10.02 -11.08 -13.01
CA VAL A 90 -9.22 -9.91 -12.66
C VAL A 90 -9.08 -9.84 -11.14
N THR A 91 -7.86 -10.03 -10.64
CA THR A 91 -7.58 -9.90 -9.20
C THR A 91 -6.84 -8.60 -8.93
N ILE A 92 -7.39 -7.76 -8.05
CA ILE A 92 -6.84 -6.46 -7.68
C ILE A 92 -6.31 -6.50 -6.25
N ASN A 93 -5.10 -5.99 -6.07
CA ASN A 93 -4.54 -5.72 -4.76
C ASN A 93 -4.31 -4.22 -4.61
N GLU A 94 -4.94 -3.61 -3.62
CA GLU A 94 -4.78 -2.18 -3.33
C GLU A 94 -3.47 -1.85 -2.60
N HIS A 95 -3.04 -0.59 -2.72
CA HIS A 95 -2.10 0.00 -1.79
C HIS A 95 -2.81 0.26 -0.45
N ILE A 96 -2.19 -0.19 0.63
CA ILE A 96 -2.63 0.13 1.99
C ILE A 96 -1.65 1.16 2.55
N PRO A 97 -2.08 2.43 2.72
CA PRO A 97 -1.22 3.48 3.24
C PRO A 97 -0.94 3.25 4.73
N GLU A 98 0.32 3.20 5.11
CA GLU A 98 0.78 3.14 6.50
C GLU A 98 1.22 4.53 6.97
N PHE A 99 1.94 5.27 6.10
CA PHE A 99 2.47 6.58 6.38
C PHE A 99 2.19 7.58 5.26
N LEU A 100 2.05 8.86 5.64
CA LEU A 100 2.14 9.99 4.74
C LEU A 100 3.53 10.62 4.87
N TRP A 101 4.32 10.51 3.82
CA TRP A 101 5.69 11.00 3.70
C TRP A 101 5.74 12.44 3.17
N ASN A 102 6.37 13.34 3.95
CA ASN A 102 6.57 14.75 3.59
C ASN A 102 5.29 15.43 3.06
N GLU A 103 4.12 15.03 3.61
CA GLU A 103 2.79 15.57 3.27
C GLU A 103 2.38 15.42 1.79
N LYS A 104 3.08 14.59 1.01
CA LYS A 104 2.90 14.51 -0.45
C LYS A 104 2.72 13.09 -0.99
N THR A 105 3.32 12.09 -0.35
CA THR A 105 3.42 10.75 -0.91
C THR A 105 3.10 9.72 0.16
N TYR A 106 2.31 8.71 -0.17
CA TYR A 106 2.04 7.62 0.76
C TYR A 106 3.14 6.57 0.70
N VAL A 107 3.30 5.89 1.82
CA VAL A 107 4.15 4.70 1.95
C VAL A 107 3.30 3.57 2.47
N ASN A 108 3.33 2.43 1.79
CA ASN A 108 2.65 1.23 2.25
C ASN A 108 3.51 0.45 3.26
N ARG A 109 2.94 -0.61 3.86
CA ARG A 109 3.63 -1.46 4.83
C ARG A 109 4.92 -2.10 4.28
N LYS A 110 5.09 -2.20 2.94
CA LYS A 110 6.30 -2.74 2.30
C LYS A 110 7.38 -1.69 2.08
N GLY A 111 7.10 -0.43 2.39
CA GLY A 111 8.00 0.69 2.15
C GLY A 111 7.96 1.24 0.72
N ASP A 112 6.99 0.83 -0.10
CA ASP A 112 6.83 1.37 -1.45
C ASP A 112 6.14 2.74 -1.39
N LEU A 113 6.68 3.68 -2.16
CA LEU A 113 6.09 5.01 -2.34
C LEU A 113 5.01 4.97 -3.42
N PHE A 114 3.87 5.58 -3.15
CA PHE A 114 2.83 5.76 -4.15
C PHE A 114 2.11 7.10 -3.97
N LYS A 115 1.54 7.60 -5.06
CA LYS A 115 0.77 8.85 -5.07
C LYS A 115 -0.66 8.56 -5.49
N THR A 116 -1.59 9.27 -4.87
CA THR A 116 -3.00 9.21 -5.22
C THR A 116 -3.60 10.60 -5.17
N PRO A 117 -4.53 10.95 -6.08
CA PRO A 117 -5.22 12.25 -6.04
C PRO A 117 -6.16 12.39 -4.83
N THR A 118 -6.63 11.28 -4.26
CA THR A 118 -7.55 11.27 -3.12
C THR A 118 -6.80 10.88 -1.86
N LEU A 119 -6.80 11.74 -0.86
CA LEU A 119 -6.24 11.45 0.44
C LEU A 119 -7.16 10.49 1.19
N PRO A 120 -6.67 9.31 1.62
CA PRO A 120 -7.45 8.45 2.48
C PRO A 120 -7.73 9.15 3.80
N ASN A 121 -8.84 8.78 4.42
CA ASN A 121 -9.34 9.43 5.62
C ASN A 121 -8.37 9.28 6.81
N LYS A 122 -8.00 10.38 7.38
CA LYS A 122 -7.60 10.79 8.75
C LYS A 122 -6.60 9.97 9.60
N ASN A 123 -6.38 8.69 9.43
CA ASN A 123 -5.61 7.89 10.39
C ASN A 123 -4.21 7.45 9.92
N VAL A 124 -3.73 8.00 8.82
CA VAL A 124 -2.39 7.70 8.31
C VAL A 124 -1.35 8.46 9.13
N LYS A 125 -0.37 7.75 9.66
CA LYS A 125 0.72 8.33 10.45
C LYS A 125 1.56 9.26 9.58
N LYS A 126 1.88 10.45 10.07
CA LYS A 126 2.64 11.46 9.33
C LYS A 126 4.12 11.36 9.66
N ILE A 127 4.95 11.11 8.67
CA ILE A 127 6.40 11.12 8.84
C ILE A 127 7.03 12.12 7.87
N SER A 128 8.01 12.88 8.36
CA SER A 128 8.71 13.84 7.52
C SER A 128 10.16 14.04 7.94
N SER A 129 11.04 14.26 6.96
CA SER A 129 12.43 14.61 7.18
C SER A 129 13.00 15.34 5.97
N ASN A 130 13.99 16.20 6.19
CA ASN A 130 14.77 16.86 5.15
C ASN A 130 16.09 16.12 4.86
N ASP A 131 16.54 15.27 5.77
CA ASP A 131 17.86 14.62 5.74
C ASP A 131 17.81 13.09 5.83
N PHE A 132 16.65 12.50 6.15
CA PHE A 132 16.42 11.05 6.12
C PHE A 132 15.55 10.68 4.95
N THR A 133 15.75 9.46 4.44
CA THR A 133 14.84 8.83 3.49
C THR A 133 13.58 8.32 4.21
N HIS A 134 12.51 8.03 3.47
CA HIS A 134 11.30 7.43 4.04
C HIS A 134 11.58 6.09 4.74
N LYS A 135 12.51 5.28 4.22
CA LYS A 135 12.87 3.98 4.83
C LYS A 135 13.57 4.15 6.17
N GLU A 136 14.51 5.09 6.26
CA GLU A 136 15.20 5.42 7.53
C GLU A 136 14.20 5.97 8.55
N MET A 137 13.24 6.79 8.12
CA MET A 137 12.18 7.31 9.00
C MET A 137 11.22 6.23 9.47
N ILE A 138 10.90 5.23 8.65
CA ILE A 138 10.08 4.08 9.05
C ILE A 138 10.83 3.24 10.09
N THR A 139 12.10 2.94 9.85
CA THR A 139 12.94 2.21 10.81
C THR A 139 13.06 2.95 12.15
N LEU A 140 13.23 4.27 12.10
CA LEU A 140 13.25 5.10 13.31
C LEU A 140 11.88 5.09 14.01
N PHE A 141 10.79 5.15 13.25
CA PHE A 141 9.42 5.09 13.79
C PHE A 141 9.18 3.76 14.52
N GLU A 142 9.51 2.64 13.91
CA GLU A 142 9.34 1.30 14.50
C GLU A 142 10.16 1.15 15.77
N LYS A 143 11.40 1.60 15.76
CA LYS A 143 12.28 1.60 16.95
C LYS A 143 11.71 2.45 18.08
N LEU A 144 11.21 3.64 17.78
CA LEU A 144 10.58 4.50 18.77
C LEU A 144 9.26 3.91 19.28
N GLN A 145 8.43 3.37 18.39
CA GLN A 145 7.16 2.76 18.80
C GLN A 145 7.38 1.57 19.73
N SER A 146 8.46 0.78 19.52
CA SER A 146 8.79 -0.32 20.44
C SER A 146 9.16 0.18 21.84
N LEU A 147 9.87 1.31 21.96
CA LEU A 147 10.18 1.91 23.26
C LEU A 147 8.93 2.40 24.01
N PHE A 148 7.90 2.85 23.29
CA PHE A 148 6.66 3.36 23.89
C PHE A 148 5.58 2.29 24.11
N PHE A 149 5.78 1.08 23.60
CA PHE A 149 4.76 0.03 23.58
C PHE A 149 4.30 -0.37 24.97
N ASP A 150 5.22 -0.59 25.91
CA ASP A 150 4.92 -1.03 27.30
C ASP A 150 4.15 0.03 28.09
N HIS A 151 4.13 1.27 27.62
CA HIS A 151 3.43 2.39 28.26
C HIS A 151 2.12 2.77 27.56
N SER A 152 1.66 1.95 26.61
CA SER A 152 0.44 2.19 25.81
C SER A 152 0.44 3.54 25.09
N LEU A 153 1.63 4.00 24.69
CA LEU A 153 1.82 5.24 23.92
C LEU A 153 1.95 4.94 22.44
N THR A 154 1.06 5.51 21.64
CA THR A 154 1.04 5.33 20.19
C THR A 154 1.55 6.58 19.49
N ILE A 155 2.55 6.41 18.63
CA ILE A 155 3.07 7.47 17.78
C ILE A 155 2.11 7.66 16.59
N ILE A 156 1.62 8.88 16.43
CA ILE A 156 0.77 9.30 15.30
C ILE A 156 1.53 10.09 14.24
N GLY A 157 2.74 10.52 14.56
CA GLY A 157 3.60 11.22 13.61
C GLY A 157 5.03 11.37 14.11
N LEU A 158 5.95 11.58 13.16
CA LEU A 158 7.37 11.76 13.42
C LEU A 158 7.94 12.79 12.46
N LYS A 159 8.68 13.76 13.00
CA LYS A 159 9.43 14.71 12.19
C LYS A 159 10.87 14.76 12.66
N LYS A 160 11.80 14.55 11.73
CA LYS A 160 13.24 14.67 11.98
C LYS A 160 13.82 15.73 11.03
N ASP A 161 14.49 16.71 11.60
CA ASP A 161 15.11 17.79 10.87
C ASP A 161 16.44 18.14 11.52
N SER A 162 17.54 17.87 10.85
CA SER A 162 18.89 17.95 11.40
C SER A 162 19.00 17.18 12.73
N ASP A 163 19.45 17.77 13.82
CA ASP A 163 19.55 17.16 15.16
C ASP A 163 18.25 17.26 15.98
N ILE A 164 17.14 17.70 15.40
CA ILE A 164 15.86 17.84 16.11
C ILE A 164 14.92 16.72 15.68
N LEU A 165 14.44 15.97 16.66
CA LEU A 165 13.42 14.95 16.51
C LEU A 165 12.17 15.36 17.27
N LYS A 166 11.03 15.40 16.59
CA LYS A 166 9.70 15.63 17.15
C LYS A 166 8.86 14.39 17.01
N ILE A 167 8.32 13.90 18.10
CA ILE A 167 7.46 12.71 18.18
C ILE A 167 6.06 13.19 18.58
N TYR A 168 5.09 12.91 17.73
CA TYR A 168 3.70 13.29 17.94
C TYR A 168 2.94 12.08 18.47
N LEU A 169 2.36 12.23 19.64
CA LEU A 169 1.43 11.29 20.29
C LEU A 169 0.04 11.94 20.32
N GLU A 170 -0.98 11.21 20.69
CA GLU A 170 -2.36 11.73 20.69
C GLU A 170 -2.53 13.00 21.55
N ASP A 171 -1.93 12.99 22.74
CA ASP A 171 -2.09 14.03 23.76
C ASP A 171 -0.80 14.78 24.09
N MET A 172 0.32 14.45 23.45
CA MET A 172 1.58 15.15 23.66
C MET A 172 2.46 15.19 22.43
N THR A 173 3.36 16.17 22.41
CA THR A 173 4.46 16.26 21.45
C THR A 173 5.77 16.28 22.21
N ILE A 174 6.65 15.34 21.91
CA ILE A 174 7.98 15.26 22.50
C ILE A 174 9.00 15.83 21.52
N THR A 175 9.85 16.74 21.99
CA THR A 175 10.98 17.30 21.22
C THR A 175 12.28 16.88 21.89
N VAL A 176 13.18 16.30 21.11
CA VAL A 176 14.48 15.80 21.61
C VAL A 176 15.58 16.03 20.58
N ARG A 177 16.84 16.06 20.99
CA ARG A 177 17.99 16.00 20.08
C ARG A 177 18.12 14.57 19.53
N TYR A 178 18.21 14.44 18.21
CA TYR A 178 18.36 13.12 17.57
C TYR A 178 19.63 12.40 18.07
N SER A 179 20.73 13.12 18.23
CA SER A 179 21.99 12.57 18.75
C SER A 179 21.89 11.95 20.16
N LYS A 180 20.84 12.23 20.93
CA LYS A 180 20.66 11.79 22.32
C LYS A 180 19.27 11.17 22.59
N TYR A 181 18.52 10.87 21.53
CA TYR A 181 17.09 10.53 21.69
C TYR A 181 16.85 9.26 22.50
N GLU A 182 17.65 8.23 22.31
CA GLU A 182 17.45 6.95 23.00
C GLU A 182 17.51 7.12 24.53
N LYS A 183 18.60 7.72 25.01
CA LYS A 183 18.75 7.97 26.44
C LYS A 183 17.64 8.87 26.99
N LYS A 184 17.38 9.98 26.31
CA LYS A 184 16.41 10.99 26.78
C LYS A 184 14.97 10.47 26.79
N ILE A 185 14.61 9.63 25.82
CA ILE A 185 13.30 9.00 25.78
C ILE A 185 13.19 7.96 26.89
N ASN A 186 14.19 7.12 27.09
CA ASN A 186 14.20 6.17 28.22
C ASN A 186 14.11 6.88 29.58
N ASP A 187 14.86 7.96 29.77
CA ASP A 187 14.78 8.78 31.00
C ASP A 187 13.36 9.31 31.20
N PHE A 188 12.69 9.78 30.15
CA PHE A 188 11.31 10.26 30.19
C PHE A 188 10.30 9.13 30.47
N ILE A 189 10.44 8.00 29.80
CA ILE A 189 9.56 6.83 29.98
C ILE A 189 9.59 6.35 31.44
N ASN A 190 10.76 6.32 32.06
CA ASN A 190 10.90 5.92 33.47
C ASN A 190 10.11 6.80 34.43
N VAL A 191 9.97 8.10 34.14
CA VAL A 191 9.20 9.04 34.99
C VAL A 191 7.78 9.28 34.47
N TYR A 192 7.41 8.69 33.34
CA TYR A 192 6.12 8.87 32.70
C TYR A 192 4.92 8.48 33.59
N PRO A 193 4.94 7.39 34.40
CA PRO A 193 3.85 7.07 35.31
C PRO A 193 3.57 8.17 36.35
N GLU A 194 4.63 8.80 36.86
CA GLU A 194 4.51 9.93 37.81
C GLU A 194 4.02 11.19 37.12
N PHE A 195 4.53 11.43 35.89
CA PHE A 195 4.04 12.51 35.05
C PHE A 195 2.53 12.41 34.84
N ARG A 196 2.00 11.22 34.54
CA ARG A 196 0.57 10.99 34.33
C ARG A 196 -0.29 11.19 35.59
N LYS A 197 0.23 10.93 36.72
CA LYS A 197 -0.49 11.23 38.01
C LYS A 197 -0.69 12.74 38.18
N LYS A 198 0.28 13.54 37.73
CA LYS A 198 0.27 15.00 37.90
C LYS A 198 -0.43 15.74 36.76
N PHE A 199 -0.38 15.22 35.56
CA PHE A 199 -0.90 15.85 34.34
C PHE A 199 -2.02 15.04 33.70
N SER A 200 -3.17 15.67 33.48
CA SER A 200 -4.35 15.03 32.91
C SER A 200 -4.16 14.71 31.42
N SER A 201 -4.66 13.55 30.98
CA SER A 201 -4.67 13.16 29.55
C SER A 201 -5.63 14.00 28.68
N LYS A 202 -6.45 14.86 29.28
CA LYS A 202 -7.40 15.72 28.54
C LYS A 202 -6.76 16.96 27.92
N LYS A 203 -5.50 17.27 28.25
CA LYS A 203 -4.76 18.41 27.70
C LYS A 203 -3.64 17.91 26.78
N LYS A 204 -3.34 18.69 25.75
CA LYS A 204 -2.16 18.45 24.90
C LYS A 204 -0.95 19.14 25.51
N TYR A 205 0.13 18.39 25.71
CA TYR A 205 1.37 18.88 26.30
C TYR A 205 2.50 18.91 25.27
N LYS A 206 3.41 19.87 25.44
CA LYS A 206 4.68 19.90 24.73
C LYS A 206 5.79 19.56 25.72
N ILE A 207 6.46 18.45 25.50
CA ILE A 207 7.55 17.94 26.32
C ILE A 207 8.86 18.23 25.62
N ASP A 208 9.72 19.03 26.24
CA ASP A 208 11.04 19.35 25.68
C ASP A 208 12.13 18.62 26.46
N LEU A 209 12.75 17.63 25.82
CA LEU A 209 13.82 16.78 26.38
C LEU A 209 15.22 17.26 25.97
N ARG A 210 15.36 18.42 25.33
CA ARG A 210 16.66 18.91 24.82
C ARG A 210 17.58 19.41 25.93
N TYR A 211 17.08 19.63 27.13
CA TYR A 211 17.86 20.08 28.27
C TYR A 211 18.86 19.01 28.75
N SER A 212 19.97 19.43 29.33
CA SER A 212 20.99 18.52 29.87
C SER A 212 20.43 17.69 31.03
N THR A 213 19.69 18.32 31.92
CA THR A 213 19.01 17.71 33.10
C THR A 213 17.51 17.99 33.04
N GLY A 214 16.71 16.95 33.31
CA GLY A 214 15.25 17.06 33.32
C GLY A 214 14.62 17.35 31.96
N PHE A 215 13.39 17.87 31.98
CA PHE A 215 12.60 18.28 30.81
C PHE A 215 11.64 19.40 31.15
N ALA A 216 11.24 20.18 30.14
CA ALA A 216 10.22 21.21 30.29
C ALA A 216 8.87 20.70 29.80
N VAL A 217 7.78 21.14 30.46
CA VAL A 217 6.38 20.84 30.12
C VAL A 217 5.66 22.15 29.85
N GLN A 218 5.01 22.25 28.69
CA GLN A 218 4.21 23.39 28.25
C GLN A 218 2.81 22.95 27.83
#